data_10a84079d1b35d8a1629276bde847831
#
_entry.id   10a84079d1b35d8a1629276bde847831
#
_cell.length_a   1.000
_cell.length_b   1.000
_cell.length_c   1.000
_cell.angle_alpha   90.00
_cell.angle_beta   90.00
_cell.angle_gamma   90.00
#
_symmetry.space_group_name_H-M   'P 1'
#
loop_
_entity.id
_entity.type
_entity.pdbx_description
1 polymer ?
#
loop_
_entity_poly.entity_id
_entity_poly.type
_entity_poly.pdbx_seq_one_letter_code
_entity_poly.pdbx_strand_id
1 'polypeptide(L)'
;MELYFSIALGGALGALTRYQISVFFASHYLSVIPWGTIFANILGSFLMGVLFVVFQEKLQQYETIRGLLTVGFLGAMTTFSSFSLEALIMVQKGDYQSAFGYIIGSVGFCLLAALVGVQVTRSWI
;
A
#
# COMPACT_ATOMS: atom_id res chain seq x y z
N MET A 1 16.66 -16.74 11.17
CA MET A 1 17.56 -15.63 10.73
C MET A 1 17.24 -15.16 9.30
N GLU A 2 17.12 -16.07 8.35
CA GLU A 2 16.81 -15.75 6.95
C GLU A 2 15.50 -14.98 6.77
N LEU A 3 14.43 -15.36 7.47
CA LEU A 3 13.14 -14.67 7.42
C LEU A 3 13.24 -13.22 7.89
N TYR A 4 13.90 -12.95 9.01
CA TYR A 4 14.07 -11.59 9.52
C TYR A 4 14.89 -10.71 8.57
N PHE A 5 15.96 -11.26 7.99
CA PHE A 5 16.77 -10.57 6.99
C PHE A 5 15.95 -10.25 5.74
N SER A 6 15.15 -11.20 5.27
CA SER A 6 14.27 -11.01 4.10
C SER A 6 13.22 -9.93 4.34
N ILE A 7 12.59 -9.91 5.52
CA ILE A 7 11.64 -8.85 5.90
C ILE A 7 12.34 -7.49 5.94
N ALA A 8 13.54 -7.41 6.53
CA ALA A 8 14.31 -6.17 6.62
C ALA A 8 14.68 -5.64 5.21
N LEU A 9 15.15 -6.53 4.32
CA LEU A 9 15.46 -6.19 2.94
C LEU A 9 14.23 -5.71 2.18
N GLY A 10 13.12 -6.47 2.27
CA GLY A 10 11.85 -6.08 1.69
C GLY A 10 11.37 -4.72 2.21
N GLY A 11 11.48 -4.51 3.53
CA GLY A 11 11.12 -3.26 4.19
C GLY A 11 11.92 -2.05 3.68
N ALA A 12 13.23 -2.21 3.53
CA ALA A 12 14.09 -1.15 2.97
C ALA A 12 13.66 -0.80 1.53
N LEU A 13 13.47 -1.80 0.67
CA LEU A 13 13.02 -1.60 -0.71
C LEU A 13 11.61 -0.99 -0.78
N GLY A 14 10.68 -1.47 0.03
CA GLY A 14 9.31 -0.95 0.08
C GLY A 14 9.26 0.51 0.53
N ALA A 15 10.02 0.88 1.57
CA ALA A 15 10.11 2.26 2.04
C ALA A 15 10.71 3.20 0.99
N LEU A 16 11.77 2.78 0.29
CA LEU A 16 12.36 3.54 -0.82
C LEU A 16 11.38 3.70 -1.98
N THR A 17 10.66 2.63 -2.35
CA THR A 17 9.64 2.68 -3.40
C THR A 17 8.54 3.67 -3.05
N ARG A 18 8.00 3.64 -1.82
CA ARG A 18 7.01 4.61 -1.34
C ARG A 18 7.54 6.04 -1.39
N TYR A 19 8.78 6.26 -0.97
CA TYR A 19 9.41 7.58 -1.02
C TYR A 19 9.47 8.09 -2.47
N GLN A 20 9.93 7.27 -3.42
CA GLN A 20 10.00 7.65 -4.84
C GLN A 20 8.62 7.95 -5.44
N ILE A 21 7.60 7.16 -5.12
CA ILE A 21 6.22 7.43 -5.53
C ILE A 21 5.76 8.79 -4.99
N SER A 22 6.01 9.07 -3.70
CA SER A 22 5.63 10.35 -3.08
C SER A 22 6.33 11.55 -3.74
N VAL A 23 7.63 11.45 -4.01
CA VAL A 23 8.41 12.49 -4.70
C VAL A 23 7.90 12.70 -6.12
N PHE A 24 7.63 11.63 -6.87
CA PHE A 24 7.10 11.71 -8.23
C PHE A 24 5.78 12.47 -8.26
N PHE A 25 4.81 12.09 -7.44
CA PHE A 25 3.52 12.76 -7.42
C PHE A 25 3.61 14.21 -6.91
N ALA A 26 4.43 14.48 -5.92
CA ALA A 26 4.64 15.84 -5.41
C ALA A 26 5.26 16.78 -6.45
N SER A 27 6.13 16.26 -7.32
CA SER A 27 6.78 17.07 -8.36
C SER A 27 5.91 17.31 -9.61
N HIS A 28 4.92 16.43 -9.86
CA HIS A 28 4.09 16.50 -11.07
C HIS A 28 2.67 17.03 -10.81
N TYR A 29 2.19 16.95 -9.57
CA TYR A 29 0.82 17.32 -9.22
C TYR A 29 0.79 18.28 -8.03
N LEU A 30 0.53 19.55 -8.30
CA LEU A 30 0.25 20.54 -7.26
C LEU A 30 -1.20 20.37 -6.78
N SER A 31 -1.40 19.63 -5.72
CA SER A 31 -2.72 19.31 -5.18
C SER A 31 -2.71 19.24 -3.67
N VAL A 32 -3.85 19.57 -3.06
CA VAL A 32 -4.09 19.36 -1.63
C VAL A 32 -4.19 17.86 -1.33
N ILE A 33 -4.67 17.09 -2.30
CA ILE A 33 -4.82 15.64 -2.18
C ILE A 33 -3.47 14.95 -2.37
N PRO A 34 -3.03 14.09 -1.43
CA PRO A 34 -1.74 13.40 -1.51
C PRO A 34 -1.83 12.16 -2.42
N TRP A 35 -1.79 12.38 -3.72
CA TRP A 35 -1.93 11.32 -4.73
C TRP A 35 -0.89 10.21 -4.60
N GLY A 36 0.32 10.53 -4.13
CA GLY A 36 1.37 9.55 -3.91
C GLY A 36 0.98 8.51 -2.86
N THR A 37 0.45 8.95 -1.73
CA THR A 37 -0.04 8.06 -0.67
C THR A 37 -1.22 7.21 -1.15
N ILE A 38 -2.18 7.84 -1.86
CA ILE A 38 -3.32 7.13 -2.45
C ILE A 38 -2.83 6.03 -3.39
N PHE A 39 -1.96 6.38 -4.33
CA PHE A 39 -1.45 5.43 -5.33
C PHE A 39 -0.69 4.27 -4.67
N ALA A 40 0.24 4.56 -3.76
CA ALA A 40 1.01 3.54 -3.05
C ALA A 40 0.11 2.58 -2.27
N ASN A 41 -0.90 3.11 -1.58
CA ASN A 41 -1.82 2.30 -0.78
C ASN A 41 -2.78 1.47 -1.66
N ILE A 42 -3.31 2.01 -2.75
CA ILE A 42 -4.19 1.26 -3.67
C ILE A 42 -3.40 0.16 -4.39
N LEU A 43 -2.23 0.49 -4.95
CA LEU A 43 -1.37 -0.49 -5.62
C LEU A 43 -0.92 -1.59 -4.65
N GLY A 44 -0.48 -1.20 -3.45
CA GLY A 44 -0.07 -2.14 -2.42
C GLY A 44 -1.21 -3.05 -1.95
N SER A 45 -2.42 -2.51 -1.81
CA SER A 45 -3.61 -3.28 -1.45
C SER A 45 -3.98 -4.30 -2.53
N PHE A 46 -3.93 -3.91 -3.80
CA PHE A 46 -4.13 -4.83 -4.93
C PHE A 46 -3.11 -5.96 -4.92
N LEU A 47 -1.81 -5.62 -4.84
CA LEU A 47 -0.73 -6.61 -4.81
C LEU A 47 -0.80 -7.51 -3.57
N MET A 48 -1.23 -6.98 -2.43
CA MET A 48 -1.45 -7.77 -1.22
C MET A 48 -2.55 -8.81 -1.45
N GLY A 49 -3.65 -8.44 -2.10
CA GLY A 49 -4.72 -9.37 -2.49
C GLY A 49 -4.23 -10.48 -3.41
N VAL A 50 -3.40 -10.15 -4.40
CA VAL A 50 -2.77 -11.11 -5.31
C VAL A 50 -1.86 -12.07 -4.54
N LEU A 51 -0.92 -11.55 -3.76
CA LEU A 51 0.05 -12.36 -3.01
C LEU A 51 -0.62 -13.22 -1.94
N PHE A 52 -1.69 -12.73 -1.32
CA PHE A 52 -2.47 -13.51 -0.36
C PHE A 52 -2.93 -14.84 -0.98
N VAL A 53 -3.55 -14.79 -2.16
CA VAL A 53 -4.04 -15.99 -2.85
C VAL A 53 -2.89 -16.88 -3.31
N VAL A 54 -1.86 -16.30 -3.93
CA VAL A 54 -0.69 -17.05 -4.44
C VAL A 54 -0.01 -17.83 -3.33
N PHE A 55 0.25 -17.19 -2.19
CA PHE A 55 0.91 -17.87 -1.06
C PHE A 55 0.00 -18.85 -0.33
N GLN A 56 -1.30 -18.59 -0.30
CA GLN A 56 -2.24 -19.49 0.34
C GLN A 56 -2.48 -20.78 -0.46
N GLU A 57 -2.54 -20.67 -1.79
CA GLU A 57 -2.96 -21.79 -2.65
C GLU A 57 -1.80 -22.52 -3.33
N LYS A 58 -0.69 -21.83 -3.64
CA LYS A 58 0.42 -22.38 -4.44
C LYS A 58 1.77 -22.40 -3.74
N LEU A 59 2.07 -21.43 -2.90
CA LEU A 59 3.42 -21.18 -2.39
C LEU A 59 3.49 -21.19 -0.85
N GLN A 60 2.71 -22.03 -0.19
CA GLN A 60 2.65 -22.10 1.29
C GLN A 60 4.00 -22.38 1.94
N GLN A 61 4.87 -23.18 1.29
CA GLN A 61 6.19 -23.58 1.80
C GLN A 61 7.24 -22.46 1.72
N TYR A 62 6.99 -21.38 0.97
CA TYR A 62 7.99 -20.32 0.76
C TYR A 62 7.82 -19.16 1.75
N GLU A 63 7.96 -19.44 3.04
CA GLU A 63 7.75 -18.46 4.11
C GLU A 63 8.69 -17.27 4.02
N THR A 64 9.95 -17.47 3.66
CA THR A 64 10.96 -16.40 3.52
C THR A 64 10.58 -15.41 2.42
N ILE A 65 10.14 -15.91 1.26
CA ILE A 65 9.70 -15.06 0.13
C ILE A 65 8.40 -14.35 0.48
N ARG A 66 7.47 -15.03 1.13
CA ARG A 66 6.24 -14.42 1.65
C ARG A 66 6.56 -13.26 2.59
N GLY A 67 7.46 -13.48 3.56
CA GLY A 67 7.90 -12.45 4.50
C GLY A 67 8.54 -11.25 3.81
N LEU A 68 9.41 -11.48 2.82
CA LEU A 68 10.04 -10.43 2.02
C LEU A 68 9.01 -9.57 1.29
N LEU A 69 8.06 -10.20 0.60
CA LEU A 69 7.13 -9.50 -0.28
C LEU A 69 5.96 -8.87 0.49
N THR A 70 5.32 -9.61 1.40
CA THR A 70 4.10 -9.14 2.06
C THR A 70 4.40 -8.27 3.29
N VAL A 71 5.19 -8.78 4.23
CA VAL A 71 5.51 -8.06 5.47
C VAL A 71 6.54 -6.97 5.22
N GLY A 72 7.64 -7.31 4.52
CA GLY A 72 8.71 -6.36 4.23
C GLY A 72 8.28 -5.33 3.19
N PHE A 73 8.22 -5.75 1.93
CA PHE A 73 8.05 -4.82 0.80
C PHE A 73 6.71 -4.09 0.82
N LEU A 74 5.59 -4.82 0.75
CA LEU A 74 4.26 -4.20 0.71
C LEU A 74 3.91 -3.53 2.04
N GLY A 75 4.31 -4.13 3.17
CA GLY A 75 4.08 -3.54 4.49
C GLY A 75 4.78 -2.18 4.68
N ALA A 76 5.98 -2.00 4.11
CA ALA A 76 6.69 -0.72 4.15
C ALA A 76 6.29 0.25 3.01
N MET A 77 5.85 -0.28 1.86
CA MET A 77 5.40 0.54 0.73
C MET A 77 4.05 1.21 1.02
N THR A 78 3.13 0.52 1.68
CA THR A 78 1.84 1.07 2.12
C THR A 78 1.98 1.79 3.46
N THR A 79 1.10 2.75 3.74
CA THR A 79 1.19 3.53 4.98
C THR A 79 -0.17 4.01 5.46
N PHE A 80 -0.49 3.68 6.71
CA PHE A 80 -1.62 4.25 7.41
C PHE A 80 -1.23 5.52 8.19
N SER A 81 0.01 5.60 8.68
CA SER A 81 0.48 6.76 9.46
C SER A 81 0.57 8.04 8.64
N SER A 82 1.12 7.97 7.41
CA SER A 82 1.14 9.12 6.50
C SER A 82 -0.27 9.55 6.11
N PHE A 83 -1.12 8.60 5.74
CA PHE A 83 -2.55 8.84 5.47
C PHE A 83 -3.25 9.57 6.63
N SER A 84 -3.05 9.11 7.86
CA SER A 84 -3.65 9.72 9.05
C SER A 84 -3.17 11.15 9.27
N LEU A 85 -1.87 11.40 9.12
CA LEU A 85 -1.29 12.73 9.28
C LEU A 85 -1.80 13.69 8.20
N GLU A 86 -1.85 13.25 6.94
CA GLU A 86 -2.33 14.04 5.80
C GLU A 86 -3.81 14.42 5.98
N ALA A 87 -4.65 13.48 6.39
CA ALA A 87 -6.06 13.74 6.73
C ALA A 87 -6.19 14.76 7.87
N LEU A 88 -5.39 14.61 8.93
CA LEU A 88 -5.38 15.55 10.05
C LEU A 88 -4.97 16.97 9.62
N ILE A 89 -3.96 17.09 8.76
CA ILE A 89 -3.53 18.40 8.22
C ILE A 89 -4.67 19.07 7.44
N MET A 90 -5.43 18.34 6.62
CA MET A 90 -6.60 18.87 5.93
C MET A 90 -7.65 19.40 6.90
N VAL A 91 -7.94 18.61 7.95
CA VAL A 91 -8.89 19.02 9.02
C VAL A 91 -8.41 20.28 9.74
N GLN A 92 -7.12 20.37 10.10
CA GLN A 92 -6.56 21.54 10.76
C GLN A 92 -6.59 22.82 9.89
N LYS A 93 -6.51 22.65 8.58
CA LYS A 93 -6.68 23.76 7.60
C LYS A 93 -8.14 24.16 7.37
N GLY A 94 -9.10 23.45 7.98
CA GLY A 94 -10.53 23.68 7.78
C GLY A 94 -11.10 23.12 6.48
N ASP A 95 -10.31 22.35 5.72
CA ASP A 95 -10.74 21.70 4.48
C ASP A 95 -11.37 20.32 4.77
N TYR A 96 -12.53 20.37 5.42
CA TYR A 96 -13.25 19.16 5.85
C TYR A 96 -13.76 18.35 4.67
N GLN A 97 -14.08 18.98 3.54
CA GLN A 97 -14.58 18.29 2.35
C GLN A 97 -13.49 17.42 1.74
N SER A 98 -12.29 17.96 1.54
CA SER A 98 -11.14 17.20 1.04
C SER A 98 -10.73 16.12 2.03
N ALA A 99 -10.72 16.39 3.34
CA ALA A 99 -10.41 15.41 4.37
C ALA A 99 -11.38 14.23 4.33
N PHE A 100 -12.68 14.50 4.30
CA PHE A 100 -13.70 13.45 4.24
C PHE A 100 -13.60 12.61 2.97
N GLY A 101 -13.49 13.26 1.81
CA GLY A 101 -13.33 12.59 0.53
C GLY A 101 -12.05 11.73 0.47
N TYR A 102 -10.95 12.26 1.00
CA TYR A 102 -9.68 11.56 1.09
C TYR A 102 -9.76 10.31 1.98
N ILE A 103 -10.37 10.42 3.16
CA ILE A 103 -10.52 9.31 4.09
C ILE A 103 -11.40 8.20 3.50
N ILE A 104 -12.62 8.55 3.09
CA ILE A 104 -13.58 7.57 2.58
C ILE A 104 -13.09 6.97 1.25
N GLY A 105 -12.60 7.81 0.35
CA GLY A 105 -12.07 7.37 -0.94
C GLY A 105 -10.87 6.43 -0.79
N SER A 106 -9.88 6.80 0.02
CA SER A 106 -8.69 5.97 0.24
C SER A 106 -9.05 4.60 0.81
N VAL A 107 -9.85 4.55 1.87
CA VAL A 107 -10.26 3.29 2.49
C VAL A 107 -11.09 2.45 1.51
N GLY A 108 -12.08 3.06 0.85
CA GLY A 108 -12.95 2.36 -0.10
C GLY A 108 -12.17 1.77 -1.29
N PHE A 109 -11.32 2.58 -1.92
CA PHE A 109 -10.52 2.11 -3.06
C PHE A 109 -9.47 1.08 -2.68
N CYS A 110 -8.85 1.18 -1.50
CA CYS A 110 -7.91 0.16 -1.03
C CYS A 110 -8.60 -1.18 -0.78
N LEU A 111 -9.78 -1.19 -0.16
CA LEU A 111 -10.55 -2.42 0.06
C LEU A 111 -11.00 -3.04 -1.26
N LEU A 112 -11.50 -2.23 -2.21
CA LEU A 112 -11.86 -2.68 -3.54
C LEU A 112 -10.65 -3.23 -4.31
N ALA A 113 -9.51 -2.56 -4.24
CA ALA A 113 -8.28 -3.01 -4.89
C ALA A 113 -7.81 -4.36 -4.35
N ALA A 114 -7.83 -4.55 -3.04
CA ALA A 114 -7.50 -5.83 -2.41
C ALA A 114 -8.49 -6.94 -2.85
N LEU A 115 -9.79 -6.65 -2.85
CA LEU A 115 -10.81 -7.58 -3.33
C LEU A 115 -10.59 -7.98 -4.79
N VAL A 116 -10.33 -7.00 -5.65
CA VAL A 116 -10.04 -7.26 -7.08
C VAL A 116 -8.79 -8.11 -7.23
N GLY A 117 -7.71 -7.82 -6.48
CA GLY A 117 -6.50 -8.63 -6.47
C GLY A 117 -6.78 -10.11 -6.11
N VAL A 118 -7.58 -10.33 -5.08
CA VAL A 118 -8.01 -11.69 -4.67
C VAL A 118 -8.82 -12.37 -5.78
N GLN A 119 -9.84 -11.70 -6.30
CA GLN A 119 -10.76 -12.29 -7.29
C GLN A 119 -10.06 -12.61 -8.62
N VAL A 120 -9.27 -11.66 -9.13
CA VAL A 120 -8.51 -11.85 -10.37
C VAL A 120 -7.57 -13.04 -10.23
N THR A 121 -6.80 -13.09 -9.13
CA THR A 121 -5.84 -14.18 -8.94
C THR A 121 -6.53 -15.54 -8.84
N ARG A 122 -7.62 -15.65 -8.09
CA ARG A 122 -8.40 -16.90 -7.99
C ARG A 122 -8.98 -17.37 -9.32
N SER A 123 -9.30 -16.45 -10.21
CA SER A 123 -9.83 -16.83 -11.53
C SER A 123 -8.74 -17.36 -12.48
N TRP A 124 -7.45 -17.14 -12.16
CA TRP A 124 -6.30 -17.54 -12.99
C TRP A 124 -5.57 -18.80 -12.51
N ILE A 125 -5.74 -19.18 -11.24
CA ILE A 125 -5.04 -20.33 -10.64
C ILE A 125 -6.01 -21.39 -10.14
#